data_92fcf9f336b6dc55c974ff79047d62a8
#
_entry.id   92fcf9f336b6dc55c974ff79047d62a8
#
_cell.length_a   1.000
_cell.length_b   1.000
_cell.length_c   1.000
_cell.angle_alpha   90.00
_cell.angle_beta   90.00
_cell.angle_gamma   90.00
#
_symmetry.space_group_name_H-M   'P 1'
#
loop_
_entity.id
_entity.type
_entity.pdbx_description
1 polymer ?
#
loop_
_entity_poly.entity_id
_entity_poly.type
_entity_poly.pdbx_seq_one_letter_code
_entity_poly.pdbx_strand_id
1 'polypeptide(L)'
;MAEKTFIVRIKRQQRPDEAIHWEEYELRWRPHMNVIICLRDIAEKPYTREGRESTPVSYDANCLEEVCGACAMLINGYPRQACSALVDDLEKPIRLEPLTKFPLVRDLVVDRSHMFDSLMHTKCWIPIDGTYALGEGPRISPAVQELAYPLSRCITCGNCLEICPKVNEHTQFVGAAIISQVRLFNMHPTGAMHAAGRLEALMGPGGIEDCDNAQNCVNVCPKGIPLTESIAAVNGQVLVHALKSWFRGQD
;
A
#
# COMPACT_ATOMS: atom_id res chain seq x y z
N MET A 1 -22.26 32.77 -16.90
CA MET A 1 -22.52 31.59 -16.06
C MET A 1 -21.56 31.66 -14.88
N ALA A 2 -22.03 31.50 -13.64
CA ALA A 2 -21.12 31.47 -12.49
C ALA A 2 -20.15 30.28 -12.63
N GLU A 3 -18.87 30.54 -12.38
CA GLU A 3 -17.86 29.48 -12.40
C GLU A 3 -18.15 28.52 -11.26
N LYS A 4 -18.18 27.22 -11.55
CA LYS A 4 -18.37 26.19 -10.54
C LYS A 4 -17.07 26.04 -9.76
N THR A 5 -17.10 26.28 -8.45
CA THR A 5 -15.96 26.10 -7.54
C THR A 5 -16.24 24.99 -6.52
N PHE A 6 -15.19 24.49 -5.88
CA PHE A 6 -15.27 23.55 -4.78
C PHE A 6 -14.10 23.74 -3.82
N ILE A 7 -14.23 23.22 -2.60
CA ILE A 7 -13.24 23.36 -1.55
C ILE A 7 -12.42 22.07 -1.42
N VAL A 8 -11.10 22.23 -1.36
CA VAL A 8 -10.15 21.20 -0.95
C VAL A 8 -9.56 21.62 0.39
N ARG A 9 -9.62 20.73 1.36
CA ARG A 9 -9.11 20.93 2.72
C ARG A 9 -7.94 19.99 2.95
N ILE A 10 -6.78 20.50 3.28
CA ILE A 10 -5.53 19.76 3.39
C ILE A 10 -5.00 19.85 4.82
N LYS A 11 -4.67 18.69 5.39
CA LYS A 11 -3.96 18.58 6.65
C LYS A 11 -2.49 18.92 6.41
N ARG A 12 -2.00 19.98 7.06
CA ARG A 12 -0.65 20.50 6.89
C ARG A 12 0.18 20.22 8.14
N GLN A 13 1.38 19.77 7.92
CA GLN A 13 2.40 19.57 8.94
C GLN A 13 3.78 19.57 8.26
N GLN A 14 4.58 20.60 8.47
CA GLN A 14 5.87 20.78 7.80
C GLN A 14 6.93 19.80 8.31
N ARG A 15 6.85 19.39 9.58
CA ARG A 15 7.72 18.43 10.24
C ARG A 15 6.92 17.60 11.25
N PRO A 16 7.38 16.40 11.61
CA PRO A 16 6.69 15.54 12.56
C PRO A 16 6.46 16.14 13.95
N ASP A 17 7.31 17.07 14.37
CA ASP A 17 7.28 17.77 15.68
C ASP A 17 6.50 19.09 15.66
N GLU A 18 6.05 19.55 14.48
CA GLU A 18 5.26 20.78 14.35
C GLU A 18 3.76 20.54 14.58
N ALA A 19 3.06 21.59 14.94
CA ALA A 19 1.62 21.56 15.14
C ALA A 19 0.87 21.31 13.83
N ILE A 20 -0.07 20.37 13.87
CA ILE A 20 -0.99 20.10 12.76
C ILE A 20 -1.95 21.27 12.60
N HIS A 21 -2.18 21.71 11.37
CA HIS A 21 -3.23 22.67 11.03
C HIS A 21 -3.92 22.29 9.72
N TRP A 22 -5.06 22.90 9.45
CA TRP A 22 -5.80 22.68 8.22
C TRP A 22 -5.79 23.93 7.38
N GLU A 23 -5.59 23.77 6.07
CA GLU A 23 -5.73 24.83 5.09
C GLU A 23 -6.84 24.50 4.10
N GLU A 24 -7.64 25.49 3.74
CA GLU A 24 -8.69 25.38 2.75
C GLU A 24 -8.32 26.14 1.49
N TYR A 25 -8.57 25.50 0.35
CA TYR A 25 -8.32 26.07 -0.97
C TYR A 25 -9.59 26.02 -1.79
N GLU A 26 -9.98 27.11 -2.39
CA GLU A 26 -11.09 27.17 -3.33
C GLU A 26 -10.57 27.02 -4.74
N LEU A 27 -10.98 25.95 -5.42
CA LEU A 27 -10.52 25.63 -6.76
C LEU A 27 -11.67 25.74 -7.77
N ARG A 28 -11.32 26.19 -8.99
CA ARG A 28 -12.25 26.17 -10.11
C ARG A 28 -12.41 24.75 -10.63
N TRP A 29 -13.65 24.30 -10.73
CA TRP A 29 -13.96 22.98 -11.29
C TRP A 29 -13.71 22.95 -12.81
N ARG A 30 -13.12 21.87 -13.27
CA ARG A 30 -12.97 21.51 -14.68
C ARG A 30 -13.31 20.04 -14.87
N PRO A 31 -13.82 19.61 -16.05
CA PRO A 31 -14.08 18.19 -16.34
C PRO A 31 -12.81 17.34 -16.14
N HIS A 32 -12.99 16.13 -15.64
CA HIS A 32 -11.94 15.13 -15.48
C HIS A 32 -10.79 15.50 -14.52
N MET A 33 -11.03 16.44 -13.61
CA MET A 33 -10.06 16.71 -12.55
C MET A 33 -9.92 15.52 -11.60
N ASN A 34 -8.69 15.20 -11.25
CA ASN A 34 -8.35 14.31 -10.14
C ASN A 34 -7.65 15.09 -9.01
N VAL A 35 -7.39 14.43 -7.89
CA VAL A 35 -6.75 15.06 -6.73
C VAL A 35 -5.35 15.59 -7.05
N ILE A 36 -4.59 14.95 -7.93
CA ILE A 36 -3.27 15.47 -8.35
C ILE A 36 -3.39 16.79 -9.10
N ILE A 37 -4.39 16.95 -9.95
CA ILE A 37 -4.65 18.23 -10.62
C ILE A 37 -4.96 19.33 -9.59
N CYS A 38 -5.76 19.00 -8.56
CA CYS A 38 -6.02 19.94 -7.46
C CYS A 38 -4.74 20.38 -6.76
N LEU A 39 -3.86 19.44 -6.42
CA LEU A 39 -2.58 19.74 -5.76
C LEU A 39 -1.64 20.57 -6.64
N ARG A 40 -1.65 20.35 -7.94
CA ARG A 40 -0.90 21.15 -8.91
C ARG A 40 -1.44 22.57 -9.03
N ASP A 41 -2.77 22.75 -9.10
CA ASP A 41 -3.40 24.06 -9.14
C ASP A 41 -3.10 24.86 -7.85
N ILE A 42 -3.09 24.20 -6.70
CA ILE A 42 -2.70 24.80 -5.41
C ILE A 42 -1.22 25.18 -5.43
N ALA A 43 -0.34 24.35 -5.97
CA ALA A 43 1.09 24.66 -6.05
C ALA A 43 1.38 25.84 -6.99
N GLU A 44 0.58 26.01 -8.06
CA GLU A 44 0.69 27.15 -8.98
C GLU A 44 0.26 28.47 -8.30
N LYS A 45 -0.77 28.42 -7.45
CA LYS A 45 -1.33 29.58 -6.74
C LYS A 45 -1.56 29.23 -5.27
N PRO A 46 -0.51 29.25 -4.44
CA PRO A 46 -0.56 28.75 -3.07
C PRO A 46 -1.23 29.77 -2.12
N TYR A 47 -2.44 30.20 -2.44
CA TYR A 47 -3.23 31.08 -1.59
C TYR A 47 -4.41 30.31 -1.01
N THR A 48 -4.53 30.36 0.32
CA THR A 48 -5.69 29.77 1.01
C THR A 48 -6.98 30.50 0.62
N ARG A 49 -8.11 29.89 0.90
CA ARG A 49 -9.44 30.51 0.72
C ARG A 49 -9.58 31.86 1.41
N GLU A 50 -8.86 32.08 2.49
CA GLU A 50 -8.81 33.35 3.24
C GLU A 50 -7.87 34.39 2.61
N GLY A 51 -7.21 34.06 1.49
CA GLY A 51 -6.27 34.93 0.79
C GLY A 51 -4.86 34.99 1.41
N ARG A 52 -4.54 34.09 2.35
CA ARG A 52 -3.18 33.99 2.91
C ARG A 52 -2.28 33.21 1.95
N GLU A 53 -1.08 33.71 1.74
CA GLU A 53 -0.05 32.95 1.04
C GLU A 53 0.43 31.77 1.91
N SER A 54 0.52 30.60 1.32
CA SER A 54 1.00 29.38 1.97
C SER A 54 2.16 28.77 1.20
N THR A 55 2.91 27.88 1.85
CA THR A 55 3.92 27.08 1.18
C THR A 55 3.27 26.00 0.31
N PRO A 56 3.86 25.62 -0.83
CA PRO A 56 3.37 24.48 -1.63
C PRO A 56 3.20 23.23 -0.78
N VAL A 57 2.11 22.51 -1.02
CA VAL A 57 1.83 21.24 -0.36
C VAL A 57 2.81 20.18 -0.85
N SER A 58 3.45 19.46 0.07
CA SER A 58 4.31 18.33 -0.28
C SER A 58 3.49 17.06 -0.47
N TYR A 59 3.67 16.40 -1.60
CA TYR A 59 3.04 15.12 -1.92
C TYR A 59 3.90 14.33 -2.89
N ASP A 60 3.74 13.01 -2.88
CA ASP A 60 4.40 12.12 -3.84
C ASP A 60 3.48 11.84 -5.03
N ALA A 61 4.03 11.92 -6.24
CA ALA A 61 3.37 11.49 -7.46
C ALA A 61 4.40 11.15 -8.54
N ASN A 62 4.14 10.10 -9.33
CA ASN A 62 5.08 9.71 -10.38
C ASN A 62 4.35 9.30 -11.67
N CYS A 63 3.72 8.11 -11.75
CA CYS A 63 3.15 7.58 -13.00
C CYS A 63 1.87 8.27 -13.45
N LEU A 64 1.06 8.81 -12.54
CA LEU A 64 -0.27 9.43 -12.75
C LEU A 64 -1.33 8.47 -13.33
N GLU A 65 -1.07 7.17 -13.35
CA GLU A 65 -1.87 6.12 -13.99
C GLU A 65 -2.21 4.95 -13.03
N GLU A 66 -2.11 5.20 -11.71
CA GLU A 66 -2.36 4.18 -10.66
C GLU A 66 -1.48 2.92 -10.79
N VAL A 67 -0.22 3.07 -11.22
CA VAL A 67 0.73 1.96 -11.42
C VAL A 67 1.86 1.95 -10.40
N CYS A 68 2.32 3.12 -9.92
CA CYS A 68 3.52 3.21 -9.08
C CYS A 68 3.25 3.20 -7.57
N GLY A 69 2.02 3.48 -7.11
CA GLY A 69 1.68 3.54 -5.69
C GLY A 69 2.16 4.78 -4.93
N ALA A 70 2.89 5.70 -5.57
CA ALA A 70 3.50 6.86 -4.89
C ALA A 70 2.47 7.79 -4.25
N CYS A 71 1.37 8.10 -4.96
CA CYS A 71 0.39 9.11 -4.57
C CYS A 71 -0.70 8.61 -3.60
N ALA A 72 -0.42 7.55 -2.83
CA ALA A 72 -1.34 7.04 -1.83
C ALA A 72 -1.51 8.04 -0.68
N MET A 73 -2.74 8.37 -0.34
CA MET A 73 -3.10 9.24 0.76
C MET A 73 -4.55 8.98 1.23
N LEU A 74 -4.95 9.54 2.35
CA LEU A 74 -6.35 9.53 2.76
C LEU A 74 -7.10 10.65 2.03
N ILE A 75 -8.13 10.26 1.29
CA ILE A 75 -9.06 11.18 0.63
C ILE A 75 -10.43 10.98 1.24
N ASN A 76 -10.94 11.98 1.92
CA ASN A 76 -12.17 11.90 2.73
C ASN A 76 -12.14 10.76 3.76
N GLY A 77 -10.95 10.53 4.36
CA GLY A 77 -10.74 9.47 5.35
C GLY A 77 -10.58 8.06 4.78
N TYR A 78 -10.53 7.90 3.44
CA TYR A 78 -10.40 6.61 2.79
C TYR A 78 -9.06 6.52 2.02
N PRO A 79 -8.23 5.47 2.23
CA PRO A 79 -6.94 5.35 1.55
C PRO A 79 -7.13 4.97 0.07
N ARG A 80 -6.60 5.82 -0.82
CA ARG A 80 -6.64 5.61 -2.27
C ARG A 80 -5.52 6.35 -2.98
N GLN A 81 -5.37 6.08 -4.28
CA GLN A 81 -4.42 6.80 -5.11
C GLN A 81 -5.01 8.14 -5.55
N ALA A 82 -4.28 9.23 -5.34
CA ALA A 82 -4.73 10.57 -5.70
C ALA A 82 -4.87 10.77 -7.22
N CYS A 83 -4.07 10.07 -8.02
CA CYS A 83 -4.10 10.19 -9.48
C CYS A 83 -5.35 9.57 -10.14
N SER A 84 -6.01 8.59 -9.50
CA SER A 84 -7.25 7.96 -9.98
C SER A 84 -8.51 8.49 -9.27
N ALA A 85 -8.36 9.30 -8.21
CA ALA A 85 -9.48 9.87 -7.46
C ALA A 85 -10.07 11.09 -8.20
N LEU A 86 -11.15 10.89 -8.96
CA LEU A 86 -11.83 11.94 -9.70
C LEU A 86 -12.61 12.86 -8.75
N VAL A 87 -12.47 14.16 -8.97
CA VAL A 87 -13.16 15.20 -8.16
C VAL A 87 -14.68 15.02 -8.21
N ASP A 88 -15.23 14.56 -9.33
CA ASP A 88 -16.67 14.39 -9.50
C ASP A 88 -17.23 13.27 -8.63
N ASP A 89 -16.44 12.25 -8.30
CA ASP A 89 -16.83 11.10 -7.49
C ASP A 89 -16.59 11.31 -5.98
N LEU A 90 -16.07 12.47 -5.60
CA LEU A 90 -15.73 12.78 -4.21
C LEU A 90 -16.75 13.72 -3.56
N GLU A 91 -17.09 13.45 -2.30
CA GLU A 91 -17.83 14.39 -1.47
C GLU A 91 -17.02 15.67 -1.21
N LYS A 92 -17.73 16.82 -1.13
CA LYS A 92 -17.10 18.12 -0.87
C LYS A 92 -17.49 18.60 0.55
N PRO A 93 -16.58 19.26 1.27
CA PRO A 93 -15.20 19.57 0.88
C PRO A 93 -14.35 18.30 0.77
N ILE A 94 -13.42 18.27 -0.22
CA ILE A 94 -12.48 17.16 -0.36
C ILE A 94 -11.41 17.32 0.72
N ARG A 95 -11.25 16.34 1.59
CA ARG A 95 -10.23 16.34 2.66
C ARG A 95 -9.07 15.45 2.24
N LEU A 96 -7.85 15.99 2.34
CA LEU A 96 -6.61 15.28 2.06
C LEU A 96 -5.76 15.20 3.32
N GLU A 97 -5.33 13.98 3.65
CA GLU A 97 -4.50 13.69 4.82
C GLU A 97 -3.40 12.69 4.43
N PRO A 98 -2.23 12.70 5.08
CA PRO A 98 -1.25 11.63 4.91
C PRO A 98 -1.82 10.29 5.39
N LEU A 99 -1.23 9.18 4.93
CA LEU A 99 -1.45 7.88 5.55
C LEU A 99 -1.01 7.94 7.02
N THR A 100 -1.86 7.47 7.94
CA THR A 100 -1.66 7.67 9.39
C THR A 100 -0.82 6.59 10.05
N LYS A 101 -0.67 5.44 9.38
CA LYS A 101 0.07 4.28 9.88
C LYS A 101 1.53 4.24 9.43
N PHE A 102 1.97 5.31 8.83
CA PHE A 102 3.33 5.51 8.35
C PHE A 102 3.91 6.79 8.96
N PRO A 103 5.20 6.79 9.31
CA PRO A 103 5.84 8.00 9.82
C PRO A 103 5.68 9.17 8.84
N LEU A 104 5.24 10.31 9.35
CA LEU A 104 5.12 11.51 8.55
C LEU A 104 6.51 12.05 8.19
N VAL A 105 6.70 12.40 6.93
CA VAL A 105 7.86 13.18 6.47
C VAL A 105 7.49 14.66 6.40
N ARG A 106 6.43 14.98 5.64
CA ARG A 106 5.92 16.34 5.49
C ARG A 106 4.56 16.34 4.79
N ASP A 107 3.60 17.11 5.28
CA ASP A 107 2.25 17.27 4.71
C ASP A 107 1.58 15.92 4.35
N LEU A 108 1.58 15.56 3.06
CA LEU A 108 1.00 14.31 2.54
C LEU A 108 2.04 13.21 2.25
N VAL A 109 3.33 13.51 2.49
CA VAL A 109 4.45 12.57 2.27
C VAL A 109 4.72 11.77 3.55
N VAL A 110 4.78 10.46 3.42
CA VAL A 110 5.07 9.53 4.51
C VAL A 110 6.22 8.57 4.16
N ASP A 111 6.94 8.10 5.17
CA ASP A 111 7.98 7.09 5.02
C ASP A 111 7.36 5.68 5.00
N ARG A 112 7.54 4.98 3.89
CA ARG A 112 7.08 3.60 3.68
C ARG A 112 8.19 2.56 3.78
N SER A 113 9.37 2.91 4.30
CA SER A 113 10.52 2.00 4.46
C SER A 113 10.15 0.73 5.19
N HIS A 114 9.29 0.81 6.21
CA HIS A 114 8.79 -0.33 6.97
C HIS A 114 8.19 -1.45 6.10
N MET A 115 7.55 -1.13 4.99
CA MET A 115 7.04 -2.16 4.07
C MET A 115 8.17 -2.96 3.43
N PHE A 116 9.27 -2.29 3.07
CA PHE A 116 10.45 -2.94 2.48
C PHE A 116 11.21 -3.76 3.53
N ASP A 117 11.30 -3.26 4.75
CA ASP A 117 11.88 -4.00 5.88
C ASP A 117 11.08 -5.28 6.15
N SER A 118 9.75 -5.21 6.10
CA SER A 118 8.87 -6.36 6.23
C SER A 118 9.06 -7.37 5.09
N LEU A 119 9.25 -6.91 3.85
CA LEU A 119 9.58 -7.78 2.71
C LEU A 119 10.96 -8.44 2.90
N MET A 120 11.94 -7.73 3.43
CA MET A 120 13.26 -8.29 3.76
C MET A 120 13.16 -9.32 4.90
N HIS A 121 12.47 -9.00 5.97
CA HIS A 121 12.25 -9.91 7.10
C HIS A 121 11.60 -11.23 6.65
N THR A 122 10.58 -11.13 5.82
CA THR A 122 9.86 -12.30 5.26
C THR A 122 10.54 -12.93 4.06
N LYS A 123 11.77 -12.50 3.71
CA LYS A 123 12.57 -13.05 2.61
C LYS A 123 11.82 -13.10 1.27
N CYS A 124 11.09 -12.02 0.96
CA CYS A 124 10.31 -11.90 -0.28
C CYS A 124 11.22 -11.59 -1.48
N TRP A 125 12.10 -12.51 -1.83
CA TRP A 125 12.93 -12.52 -3.05
C TRP A 125 13.27 -13.94 -3.47
N ILE A 126 13.83 -14.08 -4.68
CA ILE A 126 14.36 -15.33 -5.20
C ILE A 126 15.87 -15.16 -5.28
N PRO A 127 16.69 -15.93 -4.52
CA PRO A 127 18.14 -15.77 -4.49
C PRO A 127 18.82 -16.00 -5.85
N ILE A 128 18.34 -16.97 -6.61
CA ILE A 128 18.80 -17.31 -7.96
C ILE A 128 17.59 -17.82 -8.74
N ASP A 129 17.27 -17.20 -9.85
CA ASP A 129 16.19 -17.64 -10.74
C ASP A 129 16.69 -18.40 -11.98
N GLY A 130 17.98 -18.34 -12.26
CA GLY A 130 18.60 -19.08 -13.36
C GLY A 130 18.24 -18.57 -14.76
N THR A 131 17.70 -17.36 -14.88
CA THR A 131 17.12 -16.90 -16.14
C THR A 131 18.14 -16.28 -17.11
N TYR A 132 19.29 -15.77 -16.66
CA TYR A 132 20.21 -15.06 -17.53
C TYR A 132 21.09 -15.99 -18.37
N ALA A 133 22.28 -16.29 -17.93
CA ALA A 133 23.27 -17.08 -18.70
C ALA A 133 22.94 -18.58 -18.72
N LEU A 134 21.94 -19.04 -18.00
CA LEU A 134 21.58 -20.46 -17.82
C LEU A 134 20.42 -20.92 -18.72
N GLY A 135 19.96 -20.08 -19.66
CA GLY A 135 18.89 -20.40 -20.60
C GLY A 135 17.49 -20.02 -20.11
N GLU A 136 16.47 -20.76 -20.60
CA GLU A 136 15.08 -20.51 -20.22
C GLU A 136 14.85 -20.73 -18.71
N GLY A 137 14.13 -19.83 -18.09
CA GLY A 137 13.73 -19.95 -16.68
C GLY A 137 12.84 -21.18 -16.43
N PRO A 138 12.54 -21.47 -15.14
CA PRO A 138 11.69 -22.60 -14.79
C PRO A 138 10.28 -22.43 -15.39
N ARG A 139 9.76 -23.52 -15.96
CA ARG A 139 8.41 -23.51 -16.56
C ARG A 139 7.35 -23.52 -15.47
N ILE A 140 6.34 -22.69 -15.65
CA ILE A 140 5.17 -22.57 -14.77
C ILE A 140 3.94 -22.98 -15.57
N SER A 141 3.04 -23.77 -14.97
CA SER A 141 1.79 -24.14 -15.64
C SER A 141 0.87 -22.92 -15.78
N PRO A 142 0.02 -22.85 -16.84
CA PRO A 142 -0.95 -21.76 -17.00
C PRO A 142 -1.82 -21.55 -15.76
N ALA A 143 -2.29 -22.60 -15.11
CA ALA A 143 -3.11 -22.51 -13.90
C ALA A 143 -2.38 -21.83 -12.73
N VAL A 144 -1.09 -22.11 -12.53
CA VAL A 144 -0.27 -21.43 -11.52
C VAL A 144 -0.04 -19.98 -11.90
N GLN A 145 0.21 -19.69 -13.19
CA GLN A 145 0.40 -18.32 -13.68
C GLN A 145 -0.85 -17.47 -13.49
N GLU A 146 -2.04 -17.98 -13.75
CA GLU A 146 -3.30 -17.28 -13.52
C GLU A 146 -3.51 -16.90 -12.06
N LEU A 147 -3.09 -17.73 -11.13
CA LEU A 147 -3.13 -17.42 -9.69
C LEU A 147 -2.02 -16.45 -9.26
N ALA A 148 -0.84 -16.54 -9.86
CA ALA A 148 0.33 -15.74 -9.50
C ALA A 148 0.25 -14.30 -10.07
N TYR A 149 -0.29 -14.13 -11.27
CA TYR A 149 -0.33 -12.85 -11.95
C TYR A 149 -1.06 -11.75 -11.16
N PRO A 150 -2.27 -11.95 -10.59
CA PRO A 150 -2.87 -10.93 -9.73
C PRO A 150 -1.99 -10.52 -8.55
N LEU A 151 -1.25 -11.46 -7.94
CA LEU A 151 -0.38 -11.19 -6.80
C LEU A 151 0.83 -10.34 -7.19
N SER A 152 1.38 -10.54 -8.39
CA SER A 152 2.52 -9.78 -8.93
C SER A 152 2.19 -8.31 -9.21
N ARG A 153 0.91 -7.93 -9.26
CA ARG A 153 0.46 -6.56 -9.52
C ARG A 153 0.57 -5.62 -8.31
N CYS A 154 1.09 -6.08 -7.18
CA CYS A 154 1.26 -5.24 -5.99
C CYS A 154 2.21 -4.07 -6.29
N ILE A 155 1.73 -2.85 -6.04
CA ILE A 155 2.46 -1.59 -6.27
C ILE A 155 3.02 -0.99 -4.96
N THR A 156 2.98 -1.73 -3.87
CA THR A 156 3.52 -1.34 -2.56
C THR A 156 3.01 0.04 -2.07
N CYS A 157 1.73 0.35 -2.37
CA CYS A 157 1.14 1.66 -2.07
C CYS A 157 0.84 1.89 -0.57
N GLY A 158 0.66 0.83 0.23
CA GLY A 158 0.36 0.94 1.65
C GLY A 158 -1.13 1.00 2.02
N ASN A 159 -2.06 1.15 1.06
CA ASN A 159 -3.50 1.30 1.36
C ASN A 159 -4.06 0.16 2.22
N CYS A 160 -3.66 -1.09 1.95
CA CYS A 160 -4.11 -2.25 2.71
C CYS A 160 -3.58 -2.29 4.15
N LEU A 161 -2.42 -1.69 4.41
CA LEU A 161 -1.89 -1.50 5.75
C LEU A 161 -2.63 -0.37 6.47
N GLU A 162 -2.86 0.75 5.78
CA GLU A 162 -3.56 1.91 6.32
C GLU A 162 -4.96 1.56 6.85
N ILE A 163 -5.73 0.78 6.11
CA ILE A 163 -7.11 0.42 6.50
C ILE A 163 -7.18 -0.73 7.52
N CYS A 164 -6.07 -1.44 7.74
CA CYS A 164 -6.06 -2.63 8.58
C CYS A 164 -6.08 -2.24 10.07
N PRO A 165 -7.05 -2.71 10.88
CA PRO A 165 -7.08 -2.39 12.31
C PRO A 165 -5.91 -2.99 13.09
N LYS A 166 -5.27 -4.06 12.56
CA LYS A 166 -4.14 -4.74 13.18
C LYS A 166 -2.80 -4.08 12.89
N VAL A 167 -2.70 -3.20 11.90
CA VAL A 167 -1.49 -2.39 11.66
C VAL A 167 -1.62 -1.12 12.51
N ASN A 168 -0.83 -1.02 13.56
CA ASN A 168 -0.77 0.13 14.47
C ASN A 168 0.57 0.13 15.21
N GLU A 169 0.84 1.17 15.99
CA GLU A 169 2.09 1.35 16.74
C GLU A 169 2.35 0.32 17.85
N HIS A 170 1.35 -0.48 18.22
CA HIS A 170 1.45 -1.51 19.26
C HIS A 170 1.63 -2.92 18.71
N THR A 171 1.59 -3.09 17.39
CA THR A 171 1.70 -4.40 16.72
C THR A 171 2.82 -4.41 15.70
N GLN A 172 3.38 -5.59 15.47
CA GLN A 172 4.39 -5.82 14.44
C GLN A 172 3.81 -6.47 13.19
N PHE A 173 2.48 -6.46 13.03
CA PHE A 173 1.82 -7.16 11.95
C PHE A 173 2.30 -6.68 10.57
N VAL A 174 2.89 -7.59 9.81
CA VAL A 174 3.49 -7.32 8.49
C VAL A 174 2.46 -6.87 7.44
N GLY A 175 1.18 -7.21 7.62
CA GLY A 175 0.10 -6.80 6.74
C GLY A 175 -0.15 -7.70 5.53
N ALA A 176 -1.33 -7.54 4.94
CA ALA A 176 -1.83 -8.39 3.87
C ALA A 176 -0.98 -8.38 2.59
N ALA A 177 -0.40 -7.23 2.23
CA ALA A 177 0.46 -7.11 1.05
C ALA A 177 1.70 -8.01 1.17
N ILE A 178 2.36 -8.03 2.32
CA ILE A 178 3.56 -8.83 2.55
C ILE A 178 3.23 -10.32 2.51
N ILE A 179 2.15 -10.74 3.19
CA ILE A 179 1.69 -12.13 3.14
C ILE A 179 1.36 -12.56 1.71
N SER A 180 0.75 -11.68 0.90
CA SER A 180 0.48 -11.95 -0.51
C SER A 180 1.78 -12.12 -1.33
N GLN A 181 2.83 -11.34 -1.04
CA GLN A 181 4.13 -11.52 -1.69
C GLN A 181 4.79 -12.84 -1.26
N VAL A 182 4.70 -13.24 0.01
CA VAL A 182 5.16 -14.57 0.45
C VAL A 182 4.46 -15.67 -0.36
N ARG A 183 3.13 -15.60 -0.55
CA ARG A 183 2.41 -16.53 -1.42
C ARG A 183 2.97 -16.57 -2.82
N LEU A 184 3.17 -15.40 -3.45
CA LEU A 184 3.70 -15.28 -4.81
C LEU A 184 5.07 -15.97 -4.94
N PHE A 185 6.00 -15.67 -4.04
CA PHE A 185 7.34 -16.27 -4.06
C PHE A 185 7.33 -17.77 -3.75
N ASN A 186 6.40 -18.25 -2.92
CA ASN A 186 6.25 -19.68 -2.65
C ASN A 186 5.64 -20.45 -3.84
N MET A 187 4.91 -19.75 -4.74
CA MET A 187 4.37 -20.35 -5.97
C MET A 187 5.41 -20.43 -7.10
N HIS A 188 6.47 -19.62 -7.04
CA HIS A 188 7.54 -19.67 -8.03
C HIS A 188 8.39 -20.94 -7.85
N PRO A 189 8.73 -21.70 -8.90
CA PRO A 189 9.47 -22.97 -8.76
C PRO A 189 10.77 -22.85 -7.99
N THR A 190 11.62 -21.88 -8.32
CA THR A 190 12.85 -21.59 -7.58
C THR A 190 12.56 -21.01 -6.19
N GLY A 191 11.57 -20.15 -6.08
CA GLY A 191 11.14 -19.54 -4.82
C GLY A 191 10.63 -20.59 -3.81
N ALA A 192 9.94 -21.63 -4.27
CA ALA A 192 9.44 -22.72 -3.43
C ALA A 192 10.56 -23.46 -2.68
N MET A 193 11.77 -23.51 -3.22
CA MET A 193 12.94 -24.11 -2.56
C MET A 193 13.31 -23.40 -1.25
N HIS A 194 12.93 -22.16 -1.09
CA HIS A 194 13.21 -21.32 0.08
C HIS A 194 11.96 -20.98 0.89
N ALA A 195 10.83 -21.67 0.64
CA ALA A 195 9.55 -21.38 1.29
C ALA A 195 9.63 -21.54 2.82
N ALA A 196 10.39 -22.52 3.32
CA ALA A 196 10.53 -22.76 4.76
C ALA A 196 10.90 -21.49 5.54
N GLY A 197 11.95 -20.79 5.12
CA GLY A 197 12.40 -19.59 5.82
C GLY A 197 11.41 -18.40 5.74
N ARG A 198 10.53 -18.34 4.71
CA ARG A 198 9.43 -17.36 4.64
C ARG A 198 8.30 -17.72 5.60
N LEU A 199 7.96 -19.00 5.68
CA LEU A 199 6.91 -19.50 6.58
C LEU A 199 7.34 -19.33 8.03
N GLU A 200 8.60 -19.65 8.37
CA GLU A 200 9.17 -19.43 9.71
C GLU A 200 9.08 -17.95 10.14
N ALA A 201 9.39 -17.02 9.23
CA ALA A 201 9.27 -15.58 9.50
C ALA A 201 7.81 -15.12 9.77
N LEU A 202 6.82 -15.89 9.30
CA LEU A 202 5.40 -15.61 9.53
C LEU A 202 4.79 -16.37 10.72
N MET A 203 5.55 -17.26 11.39
CA MET A 203 5.11 -17.98 12.59
C MET A 203 5.31 -17.22 13.89
N GLY A 204 6.12 -16.15 13.86
CA GLY A 204 6.41 -15.30 15.01
C GLY A 204 5.45 -14.12 15.17
N PRO A 205 5.70 -13.28 16.20
CA PRO A 205 4.96 -12.04 16.40
C PRO A 205 4.97 -11.17 15.13
N GLY A 206 3.84 -10.57 14.80
CA GLY A 206 3.67 -9.82 13.56
C GLY A 206 3.34 -10.67 12.34
N GLY A 207 3.32 -12.00 12.47
CA GLY A 207 3.05 -12.93 11.39
C GLY A 207 1.57 -13.18 11.11
N ILE A 208 1.29 -14.41 10.61
CA ILE A 208 -0.04 -14.76 10.08
C ILE A 208 -1.13 -14.80 11.15
N GLU A 209 -0.78 -15.14 12.39
CA GLU A 209 -1.71 -15.25 13.51
C GLU A 209 -2.28 -13.90 13.96
N ASP A 210 -1.60 -12.80 13.67
CA ASP A 210 -2.06 -11.45 14.00
C ASP A 210 -3.18 -10.96 13.07
N CYS A 211 -3.54 -11.71 12.03
CA CYS A 211 -4.62 -11.36 11.13
C CYS A 211 -5.98 -11.78 11.69
N ASP A 212 -6.81 -10.82 12.13
CA ASP A 212 -8.18 -11.05 12.61
C ASP A 212 -9.22 -11.19 11.48
N ASN A 213 -8.79 -11.32 10.23
CA ASN A 213 -9.68 -11.46 9.06
C ASN A 213 -10.72 -10.33 8.91
N ALA A 214 -10.35 -9.08 9.23
CA ALA A 214 -11.24 -7.92 9.08
C ALA A 214 -11.61 -7.60 7.61
N GLN A 215 -10.87 -8.13 6.64
CA GLN A 215 -11.09 -8.05 5.18
C GLN A 215 -11.07 -6.63 4.57
N ASN A 216 -10.82 -5.60 5.33
CA ASN A 216 -10.76 -4.21 4.83
C ASN A 216 -9.69 -4.04 3.74
N CYS A 217 -8.61 -4.81 3.80
CA CYS A 217 -7.49 -4.74 2.86
C CYS A 217 -7.89 -5.02 1.40
N VAL A 218 -8.87 -5.90 1.16
CA VAL A 218 -9.35 -6.21 -0.20
C VAL A 218 -10.08 -5.02 -0.80
N ASN A 219 -10.89 -4.31 0.02
CA ASN A 219 -11.75 -3.22 -0.44
C ASN A 219 -10.96 -2.00 -0.92
N VAL A 220 -9.72 -1.80 -0.41
CA VAL A 220 -8.88 -0.64 -0.73
C VAL A 220 -7.77 -0.94 -1.73
N CYS A 221 -7.64 -2.20 -2.18
CA CYS A 221 -6.56 -2.57 -3.09
C CYS A 221 -6.85 -2.05 -4.51
N PRO A 222 -6.07 -1.07 -5.03
CA PRO A 222 -6.31 -0.52 -6.36
C PRO A 222 -6.04 -1.52 -7.48
N LYS A 223 -5.35 -2.64 -7.16
CA LYS A 223 -5.04 -3.70 -8.12
C LYS A 223 -5.95 -4.92 -8.01
N GLY A 224 -6.93 -4.90 -7.12
CA GLY A 224 -7.86 -6.01 -6.94
C GLY A 224 -7.18 -7.33 -6.57
N ILE A 225 -6.09 -7.26 -5.79
CA ILE A 225 -5.35 -8.45 -5.36
C ILE A 225 -6.22 -9.25 -4.38
N PRO A 226 -6.34 -10.58 -4.55
CA PRO A 226 -7.12 -11.44 -3.65
C PRO A 226 -6.38 -11.67 -2.32
N LEU A 227 -6.29 -10.61 -1.50
CA LEU A 227 -5.47 -10.59 -0.29
C LEU A 227 -5.96 -11.58 0.78
N THR A 228 -7.26 -11.71 0.96
CA THR A 228 -7.84 -12.67 1.93
C THR A 228 -7.59 -14.12 1.54
N GLU A 229 -7.68 -14.44 0.24
CA GLU A 229 -7.31 -15.75 -0.27
C GLU A 229 -5.81 -16.04 -0.09
N SER A 230 -4.97 -15.01 -0.25
CA SER A 230 -3.54 -15.14 -0.02
C SER A 230 -3.22 -15.43 1.44
N ILE A 231 -3.88 -14.74 2.36
CA ILE A 231 -3.76 -14.98 3.80
C ILE A 231 -4.19 -16.40 4.15
N ALA A 232 -5.34 -16.85 3.66
CA ALA A 232 -5.83 -18.22 3.91
C ALA A 232 -4.88 -19.29 3.37
N ALA A 233 -4.37 -19.11 2.14
CA ALA A 233 -3.43 -20.03 1.52
C ALA A 233 -2.10 -20.11 2.29
N VAL A 234 -1.54 -18.98 2.71
CA VAL A 234 -0.29 -18.93 3.48
C VAL A 234 -0.50 -19.48 4.89
N ASN A 235 -1.64 -19.22 5.53
CA ASN A 235 -1.97 -19.81 6.83
C ASN A 235 -1.96 -21.35 6.76
N GLY A 236 -2.57 -21.94 5.72
CA GLY A 236 -2.50 -23.37 5.47
C GLY A 236 -1.06 -23.88 5.31
N GLN A 237 -0.20 -23.12 4.58
CA GLN A 237 1.22 -23.48 4.42
C GLN A 237 1.98 -23.41 5.76
N VAL A 238 1.74 -22.41 6.57
CA VAL A 238 2.35 -22.23 7.91
C VAL A 238 1.97 -23.40 8.82
N LEU A 239 0.68 -23.77 8.88
CA LEU A 239 0.22 -24.90 9.69
C LEU A 239 0.89 -26.23 9.27
N VAL A 240 0.95 -26.50 7.98
CA VAL A 240 1.62 -27.72 7.45
C VAL A 240 3.11 -27.69 7.76
N HIS A 241 3.76 -26.55 7.65
CA HIS A 241 5.18 -26.38 7.97
C HIS A 241 5.44 -26.60 9.46
N ALA A 242 4.62 -26.02 10.34
CA ALA A 242 4.72 -26.19 11.78
C ALA A 242 4.57 -27.66 12.21
N LEU A 243 3.59 -28.37 11.66
CA LEU A 243 3.41 -29.80 11.91
C LEU A 243 4.62 -30.62 11.46
N LYS A 244 5.14 -30.38 10.26
CA LYS A 244 6.33 -31.08 9.76
C LYS A 244 7.58 -30.80 10.60
N SER A 245 7.79 -29.59 11.05
CA SER A 245 8.93 -29.23 11.92
C SER A 245 8.83 -29.90 13.29
N TRP A 246 7.60 -29.96 13.86
CA TRP A 246 7.37 -30.63 15.13
C TRP A 246 7.72 -32.14 15.08
N PHE A 247 7.31 -32.82 14.02
CA PHE A 247 7.64 -34.27 13.85
C PHE A 247 9.15 -34.51 13.60
N ARG A 248 9.85 -33.58 12.93
CA ARG A 248 11.30 -33.70 12.70
C ARG A 248 12.16 -33.39 13.92
N GLY A 249 11.66 -32.60 14.87
CA GLY A 249 12.36 -32.28 16.11
C GLY A 249 12.23 -33.35 17.21
N GLN A 250 11.59 -34.48 16.90
CA GLN A 250 11.47 -35.67 17.81
C GLN A 250 12.48 -36.77 17.46
N ASP A 251 13.23 -36.63 16.38
CA ASP A 251 14.35 -37.51 16.01
C ASP A 251 15.69 -36.86 16.44
#